data_e5bc271a6781aa18a1a3b6504d8b7e08
#
_entry.id   e5bc271a6781aa18a1a3b6504d8b7e08
#
_cell.length_a   1.000
_cell.length_b   1.000
_cell.length_c   1.000
_cell.angle_alpha   90.00
_cell.angle_beta   90.00
_cell.angle_gamma   90.00
#
_symmetry.space_group_name_H-M   'P 1'
#
loop_
_entity.id
_entity.type
_entity.pdbx_description
1 polymer ?
#
loop_
_entity_poly.entity_id
_entity_poly.type
_entity_poly.pdbx_seq_one_letter_code
_entity_poly.pdbx_strand_id
1 'polypeptide(L)'
;MNIGANTFGGNYPYSVNNSYANMAKSSDASKTNPTGECQTCKNRKYQDGSDEMVSFKAPTHISPENSAAKVMGHEQEHVTNAYKDAAQNNGKVVSCSVTLKTDICPECGRSYIAGGTTSTQIKYYNEENPYQKDLKQTDAVKYAGMNADYAV
;
A
#
# COMPACT_ATOMS: atom_id res chain seq x y z
N MET A 1 -40.37 -23.75 18.86
CA MET A 1 -39.22 -24.10 18.00
C MET A 1 -38.33 -22.88 17.87
N ASN A 2 -37.17 -22.91 18.53
CA ASN A 2 -36.23 -21.78 18.59
C ASN A 2 -35.11 -22.08 17.60
N ILE A 3 -35.00 -21.29 16.55
CA ILE A 3 -33.94 -21.40 15.56
C ILE A 3 -32.81 -20.41 15.97
N GLY A 4 -31.73 -20.97 16.54
CA GLY A 4 -30.58 -20.22 16.95
C GLY A 4 -29.79 -19.69 15.71
N ALA A 5 -29.58 -18.39 15.68
CA ALA A 5 -28.67 -17.74 14.71
C ALA A 5 -27.23 -18.05 15.07
N ASN A 6 -26.52 -18.78 14.21
CA ASN A 6 -25.07 -18.96 14.28
C ASN A 6 -24.39 -17.70 13.76
N THR A 7 -23.87 -16.88 14.66
CA THR A 7 -22.91 -15.81 14.35
C THR A 7 -21.52 -16.41 14.25
N PHE A 8 -21.02 -16.56 13.03
CA PHE A 8 -19.59 -16.81 12.78
C PHE A 8 -18.82 -15.52 13.03
N GLY A 9 -18.39 -15.30 14.27
CA GLY A 9 -17.42 -14.31 14.63
C GLY A 9 -16.00 -14.87 14.42
N GLY A 10 -15.44 -14.69 13.25
CA GLY A 10 -14.03 -14.96 13.00
C GLY A 10 -13.17 -13.89 13.66
N ASN A 11 -12.71 -14.14 14.88
CA ASN A 11 -11.72 -13.34 15.57
C ASN A 11 -10.34 -13.62 14.94
N TYR A 12 -9.92 -12.79 13.99
CA TYR A 12 -8.52 -12.76 13.58
C TYR A 12 -7.76 -11.86 14.56
N PRO A 13 -6.84 -12.37 15.35
CA PRO A 13 -6.01 -11.51 16.19
C PRO A 13 -4.97 -10.80 15.30
N TYR A 14 -5.33 -9.61 14.85
CA TYR A 14 -4.35 -8.69 14.29
C TYR A 14 -3.55 -8.11 15.44
N SER A 15 -2.44 -8.73 15.73
CA SER A 15 -1.49 -8.22 16.72
C SER A 15 -0.70 -7.06 16.11
N VAL A 16 -1.21 -5.85 16.25
CA VAL A 16 -0.41 -4.64 16.04
C VAL A 16 0.57 -4.53 17.22
N ASN A 17 1.82 -4.89 16.97
CA ASN A 17 2.91 -4.57 17.89
C ASN A 17 3.00 -3.05 18.02
N ASN A 18 2.41 -2.52 19.09
CA ASN A 18 2.38 -1.11 19.43
C ASN A 18 3.71 -0.68 20.07
N SER A 19 4.83 -0.95 19.37
CA SER A 19 6.17 -0.55 19.82
C SER A 19 6.48 0.95 19.60
N TYR A 20 5.55 1.70 19.00
CA TYR A 20 5.75 3.13 18.71
C TYR A 20 5.22 4.07 19.78
N ALA A 21 4.62 3.57 20.87
CA ALA A 21 3.97 4.42 21.88
C ALA A 21 4.91 5.06 22.90
N ASN A 22 6.22 4.74 22.91
CA ASN A 22 7.12 5.18 23.98
C ASN A 22 8.27 6.09 23.54
N MET A 23 8.19 6.75 22.39
CA MET A 23 9.25 7.66 21.93
C MET A 23 8.84 9.16 21.95
N ALA A 24 7.85 9.52 22.74
CA ALA A 24 7.41 10.88 22.87
C ALA A 24 7.63 11.43 24.29
N LYS A 25 8.90 11.62 24.67
CA LYS A 25 9.28 12.57 25.73
C LYS A 25 10.74 12.98 25.58
N SER A 26 11.00 13.95 24.71
CA SER A 26 12.08 14.89 24.94
C SER A 26 11.51 16.29 24.75
N SER A 27 11.41 16.97 25.87
CA SER A 27 10.98 18.35 26.02
C SER A 27 12.07 19.27 25.47
N ASP A 28 11.79 19.89 24.34
CA ASP A 28 12.39 21.19 24.04
C ASP A 28 11.28 22.10 23.50
N ALA A 29 10.78 22.93 24.41
CA ALA A 29 9.67 23.87 24.19
C ALA A 29 10.21 25.13 23.54
N SER A 30 10.56 25.09 22.27
CA SER A 30 10.94 26.28 21.52
C SER A 30 10.25 26.31 20.15
N LYS A 31 9.26 27.21 20.06
CA LYS A 31 8.56 27.64 18.84
C LYS A 31 7.50 26.70 18.25
N THR A 32 6.61 26.16 19.05
CA THR A 32 5.39 25.53 18.55
C THR A 32 4.22 26.52 18.52
N ASN A 33 3.56 26.62 17.37
CA ASN A 33 2.24 27.26 17.27
C ASN A 33 1.20 26.48 18.09
N PRO A 34 -0.01 27.07 18.39
CA PRO A 34 -1.06 26.40 19.17
C PRO A 34 -1.50 25.02 18.62
N THR A 35 -1.15 24.66 17.41
CA THR A 35 -1.32 23.32 16.82
C THR A 35 -0.17 22.36 17.14
N GLY A 36 0.83 22.76 17.92
CA GLY A 36 1.98 21.92 18.25
C GLY A 36 2.96 21.67 17.11
N GLU A 37 2.79 22.29 15.95
CA GLU A 37 3.67 22.15 14.78
C GLU A 37 4.64 23.34 14.67
N CYS A 38 5.91 23.04 14.32
CA CYS A 38 6.87 24.08 13.96
C CYS A 38 6.57 24.63 12.55
N GLN A 39 7.20 25.75 12.19
CA GLN A 39 6.95 26.40 10.90
C GLN A 39 7.31 25.49 9.71
N THR A 40 8.39 24.75 9.80
CA THR A 40 8.81 23.79 8.75
C THR A 40 7.78 22.68 8.57
N CYS A 41 7.27 22.10 9.65
CA CYS A 41 6.23 21.07 9.57
C CYS A 41 4.94 21.62 8.96
N LYS A 42 4.53 22.82 9.38
CA LYS A 42 3.31 23.49 8.89
C LYS A 42 3.36 23.80 7.40
N ASN A 43 4.54 24.16 6.88
CA ASN A 43 4.73 24.50 5.46
C ASN A 43 4.90 23.28 4.57
N ARG A 44 5.13 22.09 5.16
CA ARG A 44 5.33 20.85 4.39
C ARG A 44 4.04 20.44 3.70
N LYS A 45 4.16 20.13 2.41
CA LYS A 45 3.04 19.68 1.58
C LYS A 45 3.39 18.37 0.91
N TYR A 46 2.41 17.53 0.76
CA TYR A 46 2.46 16.26 0.05
C TYR A 46 1.70 16.38 -1.25
N GLN A 47 2.28 15.87 -2.31
CA GLN A 47 1.66 15.85 -3.63
C GLN A 47 2.01 14.54 -4.32
N ASP A 48 1.02 13.93 -4.95
CA ASP A 48 1.22 12.78 -5.81
C ASP A 48 1.69 13.22 -7.20
N GLY A 49 2.73 12.55 -7.71
CA GLY A 49 3.30 12.80 -9.03
C GLY A 49 2.90 11.78 -10.10
N SER A 50 2.06 10.79 -9.76
CA SER A 50 1.60 9.79 -10.73
C SER A 50 0.48 10.32 -11.62
N ASP A 51 0.19 9.62 -12.71
CA ASP A 51 -0.96 9.91 -13.57
C ASP A 51 -2.25 9.18 -13.11
N GLU A 52 -2.19 8.44 -12.02
CA GLU A 52 -3.32 7.70 -11.48
C GLU A 52 -4.33 8.61 -10.78
N MET A 53 -5.59 8.18 -10.75
CA MET A 53 -6.66 8.86 -10.00
C MET A 53 -6.60 8.45 -8.54
N VAL A 54 -5.79 9.16 -7.77
CA VAL A 54 -5.54 8.96 -6.33
C VAL A 54 -5.62 10.28 -5.58
N SER A 55 -5.58 10.23 -4.26
CA SER A 55 -5.53 11.42 -3.40
C SER A 55 -4.25 12.25 -3.60
N PHE A 56 -4.18 13.41 -3.00
CA PHE A 56 -3.03 14.34 -3.04
C PHE A 56 -2.59 14.84 -4.43
N LYS A 57 -3.50 14.91 -5.40
CA LYS A 57 -3.20 15.55 -6.69
C LYS A 57 -2.88 17.02 -6.52
N ALA A 58 -3.55 17.72 -5.61
CA ALA A 58 -3.19 19.07 -5.18
C ALA A 58 -2.27 19.00 -3.95
N PRO A 59 -1.26 19.88 -3.85
CA PRO A 59 -0.39 19.95 -2.69
C PRO A 59 -1.18 20.15 -1.39
N THR A 60 -1.14 19.17 -0.51
CA THR A 60 -1.92 19.13 0.73
C THR A 60 -0.99 19.05 1.94
N HIS A 61 -1.27 19.85 2.97
CA HIS A 61 -0.56 19.75 4.24
C HIS A 61 -1.07 18.55 5.05
N ILE A 62 -0.13 17.79 5.62
CA ILE A 62 -0.41 16.72 6.57
C ILE A 62 0.49 16.92 7.78
N SER A 63 -0.10 16.92 8.99
CA SER A 63 0.67 17.00 10.22
C SER A 63 1.58 15.79 10.40
N PRO A 64 2.76 15.93 11.05
CA PRO A 64 3.68 14.82 11.26
C PRO A 64 3.02 13.60 11.91
N GLU A 65 2.11 13.81 12.84
CA GLU A 65 1.39 12.76 13.58
C GLU A 65 0.47 11.94 12.68
N ASN A 66 -0.13 12.59 11.67
CA ASN A 66 -1.06 11.97 10.74
C ASN A 66 -0.37 11.48 9.46
N SER A 67 0.91 11.80 9.26
CA SER A 67 1.63 11.52 8.02
C SER A 67 1.67 10.02 7.71
N ALA A 68 1.91 9.18 8.70
CA ALA A 68 1.96 7.73 8.51
C ALA A 68 0.63 7.16 8.00
N ALA A 69 -0.48 7.51 8.65
CA ALA A 69 -1.80 7.00 8.26
C ALA A 69 -2.24 7.54 6.90
N LYS A 70 -2.00 8.83 6.64
CA LYS A 70 -2.42 9.48 5.40
C LYS A 70 -1.61 9.02 4.19
N VAL A 71 -0.28 8.91 4.33
CA VAL A 71 0.59 8.42 3.26
C VAL A 71 0.34 6.93 3.00
N MET A 72 0.18 6.11 4.05
CA MET A 72 -0.19 4.71 3.88
C MET A 72 -1.53 4.56 3.16
N GLY A 73 -2.54 5.35 3.53
CA GLY A 73 -3.84 5.36 2.85
C GLY A 73 -3.71 5.70 1.36
N HIS A 74 -2.89 6.68 1.02
CA HIS A 74 -2.57 7.05 -0.36
C HIS A 74 -1.91 5.89 -1.13
N GLU A 75 -0.90 5.25 -0.55
CA GLU A 75 -0.26 4.09 -1.19
C GLU A 75 -1.25 2.91 -1.39
N GLN A 76 -2.23 2.75 -0.50
CA GLN A 76 -3.29 1.75 -0.67
C GLN A 76 -4.24 2.08 -1.84
N GLU A 77 -4.40 3.34 -2.20
CA GLU A 77 -5.14 3.71 -3.40
C GLU A 77 -4.44 3.22 -4.67
N HIS A 78 -3.11 3.36 -4.76
CA HIS A 78 -2.29 2.78 -5.85
C HIS A 78 -2.41 1.26 -5.91
N VAL A 79 -2.32 0.58 -4.76
CA VAL A 79 -2.55 -0.87 -4.67
C VAL A 79 -3.92 -1.25 -5.22
N THR A 80 -4.96 -0.54 -4.81
CA THR A 80 -6.33 -0.79 -5.25
C THR A 80 -6.49 -0.58 -6.75
N ASN A 81 -5.87 0.47 -7.30
CA ASN A 81 -5.89 0.75 -8.73
C ASN A 81 -5.17 -0.35 -9.53
N ALA A 82 -4.03 -0.84 -9.05
CA ALA A 82 -3.31 -1.95 -9.67
C ALA A 82 -4.15 -3.24 -9.75
N TYR A 83 -4.89 -3.57 -8.69
CA TYR A 83 -5.81 -4.72 -8.71
C TYR A 83 -7.00 -4.52 -9.64
N LYS A 84 -7.56 -3.29 -9.70
CA LYS A 84 -8.63 -2.96 -10.65
C LYS A 84 -8.16 -3.04 -12.09
N ASP A 85 -6.98 -2.47 -12.38
CA ASP A 85 -6.38 -2.51 -13.71
C ASP A 85 -6.11 -3.95 -14.15
N ALA A 86 -5.54 -4.78 -13.29
CA ALA A 86 -5.34 -6.19 -13.56
C ALA A 86 -6.66 -6.91 -13.87
N ALA A 87 -7.71 -6.65 -13.10
CA ALA A 87 -9.02 -7.27 -13.30
C ALA A 87 -9.69 -6.84 -14.61
N GLN A 88 -9.53 -5.57 -15.00
CA GLN A 88 -10.14 -5.02 -16.22
C GLN A 88 -9.40 -5.45 -17.48
N ASN A 89 -8.10 -5.66 -17.41
CA ASN A 89 -7.23 -5.96 -18.54
C ASN A 89 -6.77 -7.42 -18.58
N ASN A 90 -7.57 -8.33 -18.04
CA ASN A 90 -7.26 -9.77 -18.00
C ASN A 90 -5.84 -10.05 -17.49
N GLY A 91 -5.49 -9.39 -16.40
CA GLY A 91 -4.20 -9.51 -15.73
C GLY A 91 -4.32 -10.12 -14.35
N LYS A 92 -3.16 -10.40 -13.75
CA LYS A 92 -3.03 -10.84 -12.37
C LYS A 92 -1.89 -10.08 -11.71
N VAL A 93 -2.15 -9.50 -10.56
CA VAL A 93 -1.08 -8.93 -9.73
C VAL A 93 -0.20 -10.06 -9.20
N VAL A 94 1.06 -10.05 -9.60
CA VAL A 94 2.07 -11.05 -9.21
C VAL A 94 2.75 -10.64 -7.92
N SER A 95 3.05 -9.35 -7.79
CA SER A 95 3.73 -8.78 -6.63
C SER A 95 3.21 -7.38 -6.38
N CYS A 96 3.06 -7.03 -5.13
CA CYS A 96 2.71 -5.69 -4.69
C CYS A 96 3.44 -5.39 -3.38
N SER A 97 4.15 -4.28 -3.33
CA SER A 97 4.85 -3.82 -2.14
C SER A 97 4.68 -2.33 -1.94
N VAL A 98 4.51 -1.93 -0.68
CA VAL A 98 4.44 -0.53 -0.26
C VAL A 98 5.62 -0.25 0.65
N THR A 99 6.36 0.81 0.37
CA THR A 99 7.48 1.28 1.18
C THR A 99 7.22 2.70 1.64
N LEU A 100 7.31 2.96 2.93
CA LEU A 100 7.20 4.30 3.51
C LEU A 100 8.59 4.85 3.84
N LYS A 101 8.83 6.10 3.48
CA LYS A 101 10.07 6.81 3.76
C LYS A 101 9.89 7.69 4.99
N THR A 102 10.66 7.43 6.03
CA THR A 102 10.67 8.22 7.26
C THR A 102 11.77 9.26 7.23
N ASP A 103 11.51 10.44 7.77
CA ASP A 103 12.48 11.51 7.91
C ASP A 103 12.26 12.27 9.23
N ILE A 104 13.20 13.13 9.60
CA ILE A 104 13.18 13.91 10.84
C ILE A 104 13.17 15.40 10.49
N CYS A 105 12.26 16.15 11.12
CA CYS A 105 12.20 17.59 10.92
C CYS A 105 13.43 18.27 11.52
N PRO A 106 14.19 19.06 10.75
CA PRO A 106 15.42 19.69 11.24
C PRO A 106 15.14 20.79 12.28
N GLU A 107 13.92 21.34 12.32
CA GLU A 107 13.56 22.44 13.25
C GLU A 107 13.08 21.91 14.60
N CYS A 108 12.18 20.92 14.62
CA CYS A 108 11.56 20.43 15.85
C CYS A 108 11.98 19.01 16.24
N GLY A 109 12.77 18.30 15.41
CA GLY A 109 13.24 16.96 15.70
C GLY A 109 12.16 15.85 15.62
N ARG A 110 10.92 16.17 15.22
CA ARG A 110 9.85 15.16 15.09
C ARG A 110 10.09 14.31 13.87
N SER A 111 9.91 13.00 14.02
CA SER A 111 9.84 12.07 12.90
C SER A 111 8.51 12.20 12.18
N TYR A 112 8.53 12.03 10.86
CA TYR A 112 7.35 12.03 10.01
C TYR A 112 7.59 11.11 8.82
N ILE A 113 6.51 10.71 8.15
CA ILE A 113 6.64 10.01 6.87
C ILE A 113 6.81 11.05 5.77
N ALA A 114 7.96 11.04 5.10
CA ALA A 114 8.29 11.98 4.03
C ALA A 114 7.65 11.63 2.69
N GLY A 115 7.21 10.38 2.53
CA GLY A 115 6.54 9.90 1.35
C GLY A 115 6.39 8.39 1.38
N GLY A 116 5.72 7.85 0.38
CA GLY A 116 5.57 6.43 0.14
C GLY A 116 5.94 6.08 -1.30
N THR A 117 6.06 4.82 -1.57
CA THR A 117 6.23 4.27 -2.90
C THR A 117 5.54 2.92 -2.97
N THR A 118 4.63 2.77 -3.90
CA THR A 118 3.99 1.50 -4.23
C THR A 118 4.64 0.93 -5.48
N SER A 119 5.09 -0.32 -5.39
CA SER A 119 5.64 -1.07 -6.51
C SER A 119 4.75 -2.27 -6.79
N THR A 120 4.24 -2.36 -8.02
CA THR A 120 3.36 -3.43 -8.45
C THR A 120 3.89 -4.12 -9.69
N GLN A 121 3.73 -5.43 -9.76
CA GLN A 121 3.99 -6.23 -10.94
C GLN A 121 2.71 -6.93 -11.36
N ILE A 122 2.25 -6.65 -12.57
CA ILE A 122 1.04 -7.22 -13.13
C ILE A 122 1.43 -8.08 -14.33
N LYS A 123 0.94 -9.31 -14.36
CA LYS A 123 1.05 -10.19 -15.52
C LYS A 123 -0.26 -10.15 -16.29
N TYR A 124 -0.21 -9.68 -17.52
CA TYR A 124 -1.36 -9.67 -18.42
C TYR A 124 -1.37 -10.95 -19.27
N TYR A 125 -2.54 -11.50 -19.45
CA TYR A 125 -2.76 -12.68 -20.29
C TYR A 125 -3.32 -12.22 -21.64
N ASN A 126 -2.53 -12.32 -22.67
CA ASN A 126 -2.98 -12.00 -24.03
C ASN A 126 -3.77 -13.17 -24.60
N GLU A 127 -5.10 -13.18 -24.38
CA GLU A 127 -5.99 -14.20 -24.92
C GLU A 127 -6.33 -14.00 -26.40
N GLU A 128 -6.02 -12.83 -26.95
CA GLU A 128 -6.28 -12.51 -28.36
C GLU A 128 -5.24 -13.08 -29.32
N ASN A 129 -4.13 -13.60 -28.81
CA ASN A 129 -3.14 -14.26 -29.64
C ASN A 129 -3.54 -15.73 -29.88
N PRO A 130 -4.10 -16.08 -31.06
CA PRO A 130 -4.56 -17.43 -31.35
C PRO A 130 -3.44 -18.46 -31.25
N TYR A 131 -2.21 -18.08 -31.58
CA TYR A 131 -1.05 -18.98 -31.50
C TYR A 131 -0.68 -19.37 -30.08
N GLN A 132 -0.88 -18.49 -29.11
CA GLN A 132 -0.62 -18.82 -27.71
C GLN A 132 -1.71 -19.70 -27.10
N LYS A 133 -2.96 -19.54 -27.54
CA LYS A 133 -4.07 -20.35 -27.09
C LYS A 133 -3.95 -21.79 -27.59
N ASP A 134 -3.66 -21.96 -28.86
CA ASP A 134 -3.50 -23.26 -29.47
C ASP A 134 -2.24 -23.98 -28.96
N LEU A 135 -1.13 -23.26 -28.77
CA LEU A 135 0.08 -23.80 -28.16
C LEU A 135 -0.14 -24.29 -26.75
N LYS A 136 -0.89 -23.54 -25.90
CA LYS A 136 -1.19 -23.98 -24.53
C LYS A 136 -2.06 -25.23 -24.49
N GLN A 137 -3.00 -25.39 -25.41
CA GLN A 137 -3.83 -26.59 -25.50
C GLN A 137 -3.05 -27.80 -25.96
N THR A 138 -2.23 -27.66 -26.98
CA THR A 138 -1.38 -28.74 -27.49
C THR A 138 -0.26 -29.10 -26.51
N ASP A 139 0.33 -28.12 -25.85
CA ASP A 139 1.37 -28.34 -24.84
C ASP A 139 0.82 -28.94 -23.55
N ALA A 140 -0.38 -28.55 -23.12
CA ALA A 140 -1.01 -29.14 -21.95
C ALA A 140 -1.20 -30.65 -22.08
N VAL A 141 -1.55 -31.12 -23.25
CA VAL A 141 -1.69 -32.57 -23.55
C VAL A 141 -0.31 -33.26 -23.63
N LYS A 142 0.67 -32.58 -24.23
CA LYS A 142 2.01 -33.13 -24.44
C LYS A 142 2.80 -33.23 -23.13
N TYR A 143 2.63 -32.28 -22.23
CA TYR A 143 3.36 -32.18 -20.95
C TYR A 143 2.51 -32.57 -19.72
N ALA A 144 1.31 -33.07 -19.93
CA ALA A 144 0.50 -33.60 -18.85
C ALA A 144 1.22 -34.75 -18.14
N GLY A 145 1.59 -34.53 -16.88
CA GLY A 145 2.32 -35.48 -16.04
C GLY A 145 3.85 -35.42 -16.12
N MET A 146 4.45 -34.50 -16.90
CA MET A 146 5.90 -34.38 -17.01
C MET A 146 6.54 -33.32 -16.11
N ASN A 147 5.76 -32.56 -15.41
CA ASN A 147 6.20 -31.34 -14.71
C ASN A 147 6.10 -31.43 -13.20
N ALA A 148 5.99 -32.62 -12.69
CA ALA A 148 6.04 -32.88 -11.26
C ALA A 148 7.42 -32.63 -10.63
N ASP A 149 8.41 -32.45 -11.43
CA ASP A 149 9.83 -32.42 -11.13
C ASP A 149 10.40 -31.02 -10.93
N TYR A 150 9.64 -29.98 -11.11
CA TYR A 150 10.12 -28.60 -11.00
C TYR A 150 9.69 -27.88 -9.72
N ALA A 151 9.40 -28.61 -8.70
CA ALA A 151 9.38 -28.08 -7.35
C ALA A 151 10.81 -27.96 -6.84
N VAL A 152 11.51 -26.90 -7.25
CA VAL A 152 12.78 -26.49 -6.67
C VAL A 152 12.55 -25.25 -5.84
#